data_8af3eae7239bd916bf23ae1ae4a87271
#
_entry.id   8af3eae7239bd916bf23ae1ae4a87271
#
_cell.length_a   1.000
_cell.length_b   1.000
_cell.length_c   1.000
_cell.angle_alpha   90.00
_cell.angle_beta   90.00
_cell.angle_gamma   90.00
#
_symmetry.space_group_name_H-M   'P 1'
#
loop_
_entity.id
_entity.type
_entity.pdbx_description
1 polymer ?
#
loop_
_entity_poly.entity_id
_entity_poly.type
_entity_poly.pdbx_seq_one_letter_code
_entity_poly.pdbx_strand_id
1 'polypeptide(L)'
;MRFHRFYLAGLSSLMACLFSVAALADNLVRPDPSIAPAEVVAIQFMSLKNNDLVEADFGIRQTWSFAHPQNRKMTGPFPRFAMMLKGPGYDVLLNHKSHSIKTGSNTTSGKTSDGEMWEQFDVLMETRRGEILYFSWVVQKVISGQFKDCWMTVAVSSPRPAGQSG
;
A
#
# COMPACT_ATOMS: atom_id res chain seq x y z
N MET A 1 -66.24 39.46 -38.15
CA MET A 1 -64.90 39.68 -37.69
C MET A 1 -64.55 38.65 -36.59
N ARG A 2 -63.81 37.62 -36.92
CA ARG A 2 -63.41 36.56 -35.99
C ARG A 2 -61.90 36.69 -35.77
N PHE A 3 -61.45 37.05 -34.50
CA PHE A 3 -60.07 37.10 -34.12
C PHE A 3 -59.63 35.71 -33.68
N HIS A 4 -58.61 35.13 -34.36
CA HIS A 4 -57.94 33.92 -33.97
C HIS A 4 -56.79 34.28 -33.05
N ARG A 5 -56.84 33.77 -31.80
CA ARG A 5 -55.75 33.86 -30.83
C ARG A 5 -54.85 32.64 -31.03
N PHE A 6 -53.61 32.87 -31.48
CA PHE A 6 -52.54 31.86 -31.51
C PHE A 6 -51.93 31.75 -30.12
N TYR A 7 -52.02 30.57 -29.52
CA TYR A 7 -51.24 30.23 -28.32
C TYR A 7 -49.92 29.65 -28.78
N LEU A 8 -48.77 30.32 -28.47
CA LEU A 8 -47.44 29.76 -28.57
C LEU A 8 -47.20 28.93 -27.35
N ALA A 9 -47.09 27.61 -27.53
CA ALA A 9 -46.62 26.70 -26.51
C ALA A 9 -45.07 26.73 -26.49
N GLY A 10 -44.50 27.34 -25.43
CA GLY A 10 -43.06 27.30 -25.18
C GLY A 10 -42.65 25.93 -24.66
N LEU A 11 -41.87 25.18 -25.46
CA LEU A 11 -41.23 23.94 -25.07
C LEU A 11 -39.95 24.33 -24.28
N SER A 12 -40.01 24.29 -22.93
CA SER A 12 -38.80 24.37 -22.09
C SER A 12 -38.10 23.03 -22.09
N SER A 13 -37.01 22.94 -22.86
CA SER A 13 -36.10 21.81 -22.86
C SER A 13 -35.22 21.86 -21.61
N LEU A 14 -35.54 21.03 -20.62
CA LEU A 14 -34.75 20.83 -19.42
C LEU A 14 -33.55 19.93 -19.77
N MET A 15 -32.41 20.55 -20.07
CA MET A 15 -31.15 19.86 -20.34
C MET A 15 -30.53 19.38 -18.99
N ALA A 16 -30.81 18.11 -18.66
CA ALA A 16 -30.19 17.46 -17.50
C ALA A 16 -28.71 17.20 -17.80
N CYS A 17 -27.82 17.99 -17.22
CA CYS A 17 -26.37 17.71 -17.19
C CYS A 17 -26.12 16.49 -16.30
N LEU A 18 -25.93 15.34 -16.92
CA LEU A 18 -25.39 14.15 -16.26
C LEU A 18 -23.92 14.39 -15.95
N PHE A 19 -23.61 14.83 -14.74
CA PHE A 19 -22.24 14.78 -14.21
C PHE A 19 -21.87 13.31 -14.03
N SER A 20 -21.17 12.74 -15.02
CA SER A 20 -20.48 11.47 -14.85
C SER A 20 -19.38 11.70 -13.81
N VAL A 21 -19.61 11.29 -12.56
CA VAL A 21 -18.56 11.15 -11.56
C VAL A 21 -17.68 10.01 -12.08
N ALA A 22 -16.57 10.35 -12.75
CA ALA A 22 -15.53 9.40 -13.05
C ALA A 22 -15.04 8.88 -11.70
N ALA A 23 -15.37 7.64 -11.36
CA ALA A 23 -14.77 6.94 -10.25
C ALA A 23 -13.26 6.95 -10.53
N LEU A 24 -12.48 7.68 -9.71
CA LEU A 24 -11.03 7.61 -9.73
C LEU A 24 -10.69 6.14 -9.52
N ALA A 25 -10.22 5.48 -10.57
CA ALA A 25 -9.77 4.11 -10.47
C ALA A 25 -8.70 4.07 -9.38
N ASP A 26 -8.90 3.21 -8.39
CA ASP A 26 -7.93 2.96 -7.33
C ASP A 26 -6.68 2.38 -7.98
N ASN A 27 -5.66 3.22 -8.21
CA ASN A 27 -4.42 2.87 -8.89
C ASN A 27 -3.51 1.97 -8.05
N LEU A 28 -4.02 1.36 -6.98
CA LEU A 28 -3.27 0.46 -6.13
C LEU A 28 -3.03 -0.88 -6.82
N VAL A 29 -1.80 -1.36 -6.77
CA VAL A 29 -1.49 -2.77 -7.04
C VAL A 29 -2.18 -3.62 -5.96
N ARG A 30 -2.95 -4.61 -6.39
CA ARG A 30 -3.66 -5.50 -5.46
C ARG A 30 -2.88 -6.79 -5.26
N PRO A 31 -2.95 -7.41 -4.07
CA PRO A 31 -2.38 -8.73 -3.86
C PRO A 31 -2.91 -9.74 -4.89
N ASP A 32 -1.98 -10.46 -5.51
CA ASP A 32 -2.24 -11.52 -6.49
C ASP A 32 -1.27 -12.68 -6.25
N PRO A 33 -1.71 -13.96 -6.39
CA PRO A 33 -0.85 -15.12 -6.18
C PRO A 33 0.38 -15.19 -7.09
N SER A 34 0.39 -14.50 -8.23
CA SER A 34 1.52 -14.44 -9.16
C SER A 34 2.64 -13.50 -8.71
N ILE A 35 2.36 -12.59 -7.77
CA ILE A 35 3.36 -11.62 -7.27
C ILE A 35 4.32 -12.35 -6.32
N ALA A 36 5.60 -12.36 -6.68
CA ALA A 36 6.64 -13.00 -5.88
C ALA A 36 6.88 -12.27 -4.53
N PRO A 37 7.37 -12.95 -3.48
CA PRO A 37 7.58 -12.35 -2.17
C PRO A 37 8.51 -11.12 -2.19
N ALA A 38 9.61 -11.17 -2.92
CA ALA A 38 10.51 -10.03 -3.08
C ALA A 38 9.85 -8.84 -3.81
N GLU A 39 8.96 -9.12 -4.75
CA GLU A 39 8.22 -8.10 -5.48
C GLU A 39 7.20 -7.39 -4.58
N VAL A 40 6.55 -8.10 -3.65
CA VAL A 40 5.68 -7.50 -2.63
C VAL A 40 6.45 -6.46 -1.83
N VAL A 41 7.66 -6.80 -1.37
CA VAL A 41 8.52 -5.87 -0.61
C VAL A 41 8.91 -4.67 -1.49
N ALA A 42 9.27 -4.91 -2.75
CA ALA A 42 9.65 -3.84 -3.68
C ALA A 42 8.48 -2.87 -3.96
N ILE A 43 7.27 -3.38 -4.18
CA ILE A 43 6.06 -2.55 -4.36
C ILE A 43 5.85 -1.64 -3.15
N GLN A 44 5.95 -2.19 -1.94
CA GLN A 44 5.72 -1.42 -0.71
C GLN A 44 6.81 -0.36 -0.50
N PHE A 45 8.09 -0.69 -0.64
CA PHE A 45 9.19 0.28 -0.49
C PHE A 45 9.18 1.37 -1.55
N MET A 46 8.90 1.02 -2.81
CA MET A 46 8.77 2.00 -3.89
C MET A 46 7.61 2.96 -3.62
N SER A 47 6.49 2.46 -3.12
CA SER A 47 5.32 3.27 -2.80
C SER A 47 5.57 4.17 -1.60
N LEU A 48 6.20 3.68 -0.53
CA LEU A 48 6.59 4.47 0.64
C LEU A 48 7.63 5.54 0.30
N LYS A 49 8.57 5.23 -0.61
CA LYS A 49 9.53 6.22 -1.13
C LYS A 49 8.83 7.39 -1.83
N ASN A 50 7.74 7.10 -2.52
CA ASN A 50 6.96 8.06 -3.28
C ASN A 50 5.57 8.29 -2.63
N ASN A 51 5.53 8.35 -1.29
CA ASN A 51 4.28 8.30 -0.52
C ASN A 51 3.20 9.26 -1.01
N ASP A 52 3.59 10.48 -1.36
CA ASP A 52 2.65 11.56 -1.69
C ASP A 52 2.72 11.97 -3.17
N LEU A 53 3.37 11.15 -4.04
CA LEU A 53 3.59 11.51 -5.44
C LEU A 53 2.29 11.53 -6.26
N VAL A 54 1.39 10.59 -6.02
CA VAL A 54 0.11 10.47 -6.74
C VAL A 54 -0.97 11.26 -6.01
N GLU A 55 -1.10 11.03 -4.73
CA GLU A 55 -1.98 11.71 -3.79
C GLU A 55 -1.47 11.49 -2.36
N ALA A 56 -1.93 12.29 -1.42
CA ALA A 56 -1.52 12.16 -0.02
C ALA A 56 -1.76 10.74 0.52
N ASP A 57 -0.72 10.17 1.17
CA ASP A 57 -0.74 8.84 1.77
C ASP A 57 -0.94 7.66 0.78
N PHE A 58 -0.71 7.86 -0.51
CA PHE A 58 -0.80 6.80 -1.51
C PHE A 58 0.09 5.60 -1.14
N GLY A 59 1.35 5.87 -0.76
CA GLY A 59 2.31 4.83 -0.36
C GLY A 59 1.85 4.05 0.88
N ILE A 60 1.27 4.74 1.86
CA ILE A 60 0.69 4.09 3.04
C ILE A 60 -0.49 3.20 2.64
N ARG A 61 -1.38 3.65 1.74
CA ARG A 61 -2.50 2.84 1.24
C ARG A 61 -2.01 1.62 0.46
N GLN A 62 -1.01 1.79 -0.40
CA GLN A 62 -0.40 0.69 -1.14
C GLN A 62 0.22 -0.33 -0.19
N THR A 63 0.94 0.13 0.85
CA THR A 63 1.52 -0.74 1.87
C THR A 63 0.44 -1.50 2.65
N TRP A 64 -0.65 -0.83 3.01
CA TRP A 64 -1.79 -1.44 3.67
C TRP A 64 -2.48 -2.51 2.79
N SER A 65 -2.54 -2.32 1.48
CA SER A 65 -3.16 -3.31 0.59
C SER A 65 -2.46 -4.67 0.68
N PHE A 66 -1.15 -4.68 0.91
CA PHE A 66 -0.34 -5.89 1.11
C PHE A 66 -0.14 -6.29 2.59
N ALA A 67 -0.81 -5.64 3.54
CA ALA A 67 -0.75 -6.06 4.94
C ALA A 67 -1.50 -7.39 5.14
N HIS A 68 -0.80 -8.42 5.65
CA HIS A 68 -1.35 -9.74 5.94
C HIS A 68 -2.57 -9.63 6.89
N PRO A 69 -3.60 -10.49 6.79
CA PRO A 69 -4.76 -10.45 7.68
C PRO A 69 -4.39 -10.44 9.17
N GLN A 70 -3.36 -11.16 9.58
CA GLN A 70 -2.86 -11.13 10.96
C GLN A 70 -2.25 -9.77 11.32
N ASN A 71 -1.45 -9.17 10.42
CA ASN A 71 -0.89 -7.85 10.62
C ASN A 71 -2.02 -6.80 10.78
N ARG A 72 -3.05 -6.86 9.93
CA ARG A 72 -4.22 -5.96 10.04
C ARG A 72 -4.94 -6.08 11.38
N LYS A 73 -5.03 -7.29 11.94
CA LYS A 73 -5.59 -7.50 13.30
C LYS A 73 -4.75 -6.82 14.38
N MET A 74 -3.43 -6.86 14.24
CA MET A 74 -2.48 -6.28 15.21
C MET A 74 -2.41 -4.75 15.13
N THR A 75 -2.32 -4.21 13.92
CA THR A 75 -2.12 -2.79 13.67
C THR A 75 -3.42 -2.00 13.65
N GLY A 76 -4.58 -2.68 13.59
CA GLY A 76 -5.91 -2.09 13.59
C GLY A 76 -6.36 -1.62 12.19
N PRO A 77 -7.45 -0.85 12.11
CA PRO A 77 -7.97 -0.36 10.84
C PRO A 77 -6.99 0.63 10.18
N PHE A 78 -7.17 0.86 8.88
CA PHE A 78 -6.30 1.72 8.07
C PHE A 78 -5.94 3.06 8.72
N PRO A 79 -6.86 3.84 9.32
CA PRO A 79 -6.49 5.11 9.97
C PRO A 79 -5.45 4.95 11.09
N ARG A 80 -5.56 3.89 11.89
CA ARG A 80 -4.58 3.58 12.94
C ARG A 80 -3.23 3.16 12.36
N PHE A 81 -3.23 2.33 11.31
CA PHE A 81 -2.03 1.96 10.59
C PHE A 81 -1.33 3.18 9.99
N ALA A 82 -2.08 4.09 9.36
CA ALA A 82 -1.53 5.33 8.80
C ALA A 82 -0.91 6.22 9.89
N MET A 83 -1.57 6.37 11.05
CA MET A 83 -1.00 7.11 12.18
C MET A 83 0.29 6.45 12.70
N MET A 84 0.35 5.12 12.75
CA MET A 84 1.55 4.39 13.16
C MET A 84 2.73 4.65 12.21
N LEU A 85 2.50 4.61 10.89
CA LEU A 85 3.55 4.89 9.91
C LEU A 85 4.01 6.36 9.90
N LYS A 86 3.15 7.30 10.31
CA LYS A 86 3.48 8.72 10.46
C LYS A 86 4.11 9.03 11.83
N GLY A 87 4.05 8.08 12.74
CA GLY A 87 4.57 8.21 14.10
C GLY A 87 6.07 7.95 14.20
N PRO A 88 6.67 8.26 15.37
CA PRO A 88 8.09 8.09 15.61
C PRO A 88 8.57 6.66 15.30
N GLY A 89 9.70 6.55 14.61
CA GLY A 89 10.35 5.29 14.28
C GLY A 89 9.97 4.73 12.89
N TYR A 90 8.74 4.92 12.42
CA TYR A 90 8.35 4.46 11.08
C TYR A 90 8.18 5.60 10.05
N ASP A 91 8.08 6.85 10.50
CA ASP A 91 8.00 8.04 9.63
C ASP A 91 9.20 8.18 8.68
N VAL A 92 10.34 7.63 9.05
CA VAL A 92 11.57 7.54 8.22
C VAL A 92 11.37 6.75 6.93
N LEU A 93 10.37 5.83 6.89
CA LEU A 93 10.00 5.09 5.69
C LEU A 93 9.36 5.98 4.62
N LEU A 94 8.69 7.06 5.05
CA LEU A 94 7.92 7.92 4.15
C LEU A 94 8.84 8.88 3.40
N ASN A 95 8.72 8.86 2.07
CA ASN A 95 9.49 9.73 1.17
C ASN A 95 11.02 9.61 1.39
N HIS A 96 11.52 8.41 1.74
CA HIS A 96 12.94 8.14 1.93
C HIS A 96 13.72 8.32 0.61
N LYS A 97 15.05 8.49 0.70
CA LYS A 97 15.89 8.83 -0.45
C LYS A 97 16.15 7.64 -1.37
N SER A 98 16.57 6.52 -0.78
CA SER A 98 16.90 5.30 -1.51
C SER A 98 16.73 4.05 -0.64
N HIS A 99 16.60 2.89 -1.27
CA HIS A 99 16.60 1.60 -0.58
C HIS A 99 17.21 0.50 -1.45
N SER A 100 17.67 -0.55 -0.80
CA SER A 100 18.16 -1.77 -1.42
C SER A 100 17.63 -2.97 -0.65
N ILE A 101 16.96 -3.87 -1.35
CA ILE A 101 16.39 -5.11 -0.81
C ILE A 101 17.38 -6.23 -1.07
N LYS A 102 17.84 -6.90 -0.03
CA LYS A 102 18.69 -8.07 -0.18
C LYS A 102 17.84 -9.28 -0.54
N THR A 103 18.22 -9.94 -1.63
CA THR A 103 17.52 -11.10 -2.20
C THR A 103 18.45 -12.30 -2.34
N GLY A 104 17.90 -13.45 -2.72
CA GLY A 104 18.68 -14.67 -2.96
C GLY A 104 19.17 -15.33 -1.67
N SER A 105 20.44 -15.74 -1.62
CA SER A 105 21.02 -16.44 -0.46
C SER A 105 21.05 -15.61 0.84
N ASN A 106 20.71 -14.34 0.77
CA ASN A 106 20.61 -13.45 1.92
C ASN A 106 19.18 -13.34 2.48
N THR A 107 18.23 -14.11 1.96
CA THR A 107 16.88 -14.21 2.52
C THR A 107 16.79 -15.42 3.45
N THR A 108 16.09 -15.23 4.58
CA THR A 108 15.72 -16.33 5.47
C THR A 108 14.28 -16.69 5.19
N SER A 109 14.00 -18.00 5.08
CA SER A 109 12.65 -18.49 4.81
C SER A 109 12.32 -19.72 5.67
N GLY A 110 11.04 -20.01 5.80
CA GLY A 110 10.58 -21.17 6.57
C GLY A 110 9.09 -21.38 6.47
N LYS A 111 8.58 -22.21 7.39
CA LYS A 111 7.15 -22.45 7.58
C LYS A 111 6.77 -22.20 9.04
N THR A 112 5.59 -21.67 9.25
CA THR A 112 4.98 -21.57 10.57
C THR A 112 4.48 -22.95 11.04
N SER A 113 4.08 -23.06 12.31
CA SER A 113 3.41 -24.26 12.85
C SER A 113 2.14 -24.65 12.07
N ASP A 114 1.46 -23.66 11.52
CA ASP A 114 0.22 -23.83 10.76
C ASP A 114 0.47 -24.11 9.27
N GLY A 115 1.76 -24.22 8.88
CA GLY A 115 2.17 -24.55 7.51
C GLY A 115 2.27 -23.37 6.54
N GLU A 116 2.06 -22.14 7.00
CA GLU A 116 2.21 -20.94 6.16
C GLU A 116 3.68 -20.70 5.83
N MET A 117 4.01 -20.55 4.55
CA MET A 117 5.37 -20.18 4.13
C MET A 117 5.64 -18.71 4.43
N TRP A 118 6.85 -18.40 4.89
CA TRP A 118 7.29 -17.03 5.11
C TRP A 118 8.69 -16.80 4.56
N GLU A 119 8.97 -15.57 4.15
CA GLU A 119 10.29 -15.09 3.76
C GLU A 119 10.59 -13.76 4.43
N GLN A 120 11.83 -13.60 4.90
CA GLN A 120 12.35 -12.37 5.49
C GLN A 120 13.36 -11.73 4.55
N PHE A 121 13.19 -10.46 4.32
CA PHE A 121 14.09 -9.63 3.52
C PHE A 121 14.73 -8.57 4.41
N ASP A 122 16.03 -8.43 4.30
CA ASP A 122 16.76 -7.31 4.87
C ASP A 122 16.76 -6.16 3.88
N VAL A 123 16.32 -4.99 4.33
CA VAL A 123 16.27 -3.78 3.53
C VAL A 123 17.17 -2.72 4.14
N LEU A 124 18.13 -2.27 3.34
CA LEU A 124 18.96 -1.11 3.66
C LEU A 124 18.30 0.13 3.06
N MET A 125 18.10 1.15 3.85
CA MET A 125 17.39 2.36 3.43
C MET A 125 18.15 3.61 3.86
N GLU A 126 18.26 4.59 2.96
CA GLU A 126 18.74 5.94 3.25
C GLU A 126 17.54 6.87 3.49
N THR A 127 17.48 7.45 4.67
CA THR A 127 16.43 8.42 5.02
C THR A 127 16.63 9.75 4.27
N ARG A 128 15.63 10.63 4.30
CA ARG A 128 15.76 11.99 3.76
C ARG A 128 16.90 12.79 4.40
N ARG A 129 17.27 12.46 5.64
CA ARG A 129 18.34 13.11 6.39
C ARG A 129 19.72 12.48 6.15
N GLY A 130 19.81 11.43 5.31
CA GLY A 130 21.07 10.75 5.01
C GLY A 130 21.44 9.65 6.00
N GLU A 131 20.59 9.34 6.97
CA GLU A 131 20.82 8.22 7.88
C GLU A 131 20.62 6.91 7.14
N ILE A 132 21.49 5.92 7.40
CA ILE A 132 21.37 4.58 6.83
C ILE A 132 20.79 3.64 7.87
N LEU A 133 19.63 3.10 7.56
CA LEU A 133 18.86 2.23 8.45
C LEU A 133 18.61 0.85 7.84
N TYR A 134 18.55 -0.15 8.71
CA TYR A 134 18.13 -1.51 8.38
C TYR A 134 16.73 -1.79 8.87
N PHE A 135 15.96 -2.50 8.01
CA PHE A 135 14.69 -3.11 8.36
C PHE A 135 14.73 -4.60 8.03
N SER A 136 14.13 -5.43 8.86
CA SER A 136 13.75 -6.79 8.49
C SER A 136 12.27 -6.78 8.13
N TRP A 137 11.96 -7.20 6.91
CA TRP A 137 10.62 -7.20 6.33
C TRP A 137 10.18 -8.63 6.08
N VAL A 138 9.11 -9.09 6.75
CA VAL A 138 8.64 -10.46 6.68
C VAL A 138 7.33 -10.51 5.90
N VAL A 139 7.35 -11.28 4.81
CA VAL A 139 6.15 -11.62 4.04
C VAL A 139 5.78 -13.08 4.30
N GLN A 140 4.49 -13.35 4.28
CA GLN A 140 3.93 -14.67 4.56
C GLN A 140 2.86 -14.99 3.53
N LYS A 141 2.80 -16.25 3.09
CA LYS A 141 1.83 -16.71 2.12
C LYS A 141 0.51 -17.03 2.83
N VAL A 142 -0.55 -16.35 2.44
CA VAL A 142 -1.89 -16.56 3.03
C VAL A 142 -2.45 -17.89 2.60
N ILE A 143 -2.91 -18.73 3.54
CA ILE A 143 -3.41 -20.09 3.25
C ILE A 143 -4.93 -20.18 3.03
N SER A 144 -5.68 -19.11 3.40
CA SER A 144 -7.15 -19.17 3.31
C SER A 144 -7.77 -17.77 3.14
N GLY A 145 -9.05 -17.75 2.75
CA GLY A 145 -9.81 -16.51 2.61
C GLY A 145 -9.56 -15.77 1.30
N GLN A 146 -9.92 -14.48 1.28
CA GLN A 146 -9.89 -13.63 0.09
C GLN A 146 -8.49 -13.52 -0.56
N PHE A 147 -7.42 -13.57 0.24
CA PHE A 147 -6.04 -13.41 -0.20
C PHE A 147 -5.29 -14.74 -0.28
N LYS A 148 -6.03 -15.86 -0.37
CA LYS A 148 -5.40 -17.18 -0.48
C LYS A 148 -4.33 -17.20 -1.56
N ASP A 149 -3.19 -17.82 -1.25
CA ASP A 149 -1.99 -17.96 -2.08
C ASP A 149 -1.23 -16.66 -2.39
N CYS A 150 -1.70 -15.49 -1.94
CA CYS A 150 -0.96 -14.24 -2.05
C CYS A 150 0.13 -14.12 -0.97
N TRP A 151 1.28 -13.58 -1.34
CA TRP A 151 2.30 -13.13 -0.41
C TRP A 151 1.93 -11.77 0.16
N MET A 152 1.95 -11.63 1.48
CA MET A 152 1.56 -10.40 2.16
C MET A 152 2.45 -10.14 3.38
N THR A 153 2.65 -8.89 3.74
CA THR A 153 3.53 -8.49 4.86
C THR A 153 2.89 -8.78 6.21
N VAL A 154 3.53 -9.64 6.98
CA VAL A 154 3.07 -10.03 8.33
C VAL A 154 3.77 -9.24 9.42
N ALA A 155 5.05 -8.87 9.25
CA ALA A 155 5.82 -8.13 10.24
C ALA A 155 6.89 -7.25 9.61
N VAL A 156 7.22 -6.16 10.30
CA VAL A 156 8.31 -5.25 9.98
C VAL A 156 9.03 -4.91 11.28
N SER A 157 10.36 -5.02 11.30
CA SER A 157 11.15 -4.64 12.47
C SER A 157 11.16 -3.13 12.69
N SER A 158 11.47 -2.70 13.90
CA SER A 158 11.89 -1.32 14.14
C SER A 158 13.18 -1.02 13.35
N PRO A 159 13.39 0.25 12.90
CA PRO A 159 14.62 0.65 12.24
C PRO A 159 15.85 0.44 13.14
N ARG A 160 16.94 -0.02 12.55
CA ARG A 160 18.23 -0.18 13.21
C ARG A 160 19.29 0.57 12.42
N PRO A 161 20.19 1.37 13.05
CA PRO A 161 21.29 2.03 12.36
C PRO A 161 22.19 1.02 11.65
N ALA A 162 22.64 1.32 10.42
CA ALA A 162 23.65 0.53 9.74
C ALA A 162 24.99 0.69 10.49
N GLY A 163 25.57 -0.43 10.96
CA GLY A 163 26.79 -0.44 11.76
C GLY A 163 26.63 -0.98 13.18
N GLN A 164 25.43 -1.21 13.65
CA GLN A 164 25.18 -2.00 14.87
C GLN A 164 24.87 -3.44 14.48
N SER A 165 25.91 -4.26 14.33
CA SER A 165 25.80 -5.72 14.33
C SER A 165 25.43 -6.13 15.74
N GLY A 166 24.24 -6.70 15.93
CA GLY A 166 23.86 -7.40 17.16
C GLY A 166 24.44 -8.80 17.17
#